data_f969f0e81984ddaffb8bd543e32a5325
#
_entry.id   f969f0e81984ddaffb8bd543e32a5325
#
_cell.length_a   1.000
_cell.length_b   1.000
_cell.length_c   1.000
_cell.angle_alpha   90.00
_cell.angle_beta   90.00
_cell.angle_gamma   90.00
#
_symmetry.space_group_name_H-M   'P 1'
#
loop_
_entity.id
_entity.type
_entity.pdbx_description
1 polymer ?
#
loop_
_entity_poly.entity_id
_entity_poly.type
_entity_poly.pdbx_seq_one_letter_code
_entity_poly.pdbx_strand_id
1 'polypeptide(L)'
;MIHQDTIIVTAVLLSFGTLEAVTGVYANSKRRKDDWIIDIVSVLQLAVLIKPAIIILASLMAGYFFPNFSNSLNHLPIWIGVLIIFIPDEFLHYWYHRKGHEWTWLWKIHKTHHTSPDMNIAVSYRENWLWFVLMPNLWYSATMVYFGLGKAYIISTMIIGIIDVITHTNIKWDAFLYKHKFLKPITWLLERLITLPSTHHAHHGID
;
A
#
# COMPACT_ATOMS: atom_id res chain seq x y z
N MET A 1 13.11 -3.82 17.21
CA MET A 1 12.08 -2.77 17.28
C MET A 1 10.97 -3.17 16.34
N ILE A 2 9.79 -3.47 16.85
CA ILE A 2 8.59 -3.59 16.02
C ILE A 2 8.38 -2.19 15.44
N HIS A 3 8.32 -2.09 14.14
CA HIS A 3 8.19 -0.80 13.47
C HIS A 3 6.86 -0.14 13.87
N GLN A 4 6.91 1.10 14.32
CA GLN A 4 5.71 1.86 14.74
C GLN A 4 4.68 1.95 13.61
N ASP A 5 5.14 2.02 12.35
CA ASP A 5 4.31 1.96 11.16
C ASP A 5 3.47 0.66 11.10
N THR A 6 4.09 -0.48 11.34
CA THR A 6 3.40 -1.78 11.33
C THR A 6 2.32 -1.84 12.41
N ILE A 7 2.58 -1.33 13.61
CA ILE A 7 1.59 -1.29 14.70
C ILE A 7 0.38 -0.43 14.30
N ILE A 8 0.62 0.76 13.76
CA ILE A 8 -0.45 1.69 13.41
C ILE A 8 -1.27 1.17 12.23
N VAL A 9 -0.62 0.68 11.16
CA VAL A 9 -1.33 0.08 10.03
C VAL A 9 -2.12 -1.15 10.47
N THR A 10 -1.56 -1.99 11.36
CA THR A 10 -2.31 -3.12 11.92
C THR A 10 -3.51 -2.67 12.74
N ALA A 11 -3.38 -1.60 13.55
CA ALA A 11 -4.50 -1.05 14.31
C ALA A 11 -5.61 -0.50 13.38
N VAL A 12 -5.23 0.15 12.28
CA VAL A 12 -6.17 0.62 11.24
C VAL A 12 -6.86 -0.57 10.57
N LEU A 13 -6.11 -1.60 10.15
CA LEU A 13 -6.67 -2.84 9.59
C LEU A 13 -7.67 -3.50 10.54
N LEU A 14 -7.32 -3.63 11.82
CA LEU A 14 -8.21 -4.21 12.83
C LEU A 14 -9.47 -3.38 13.03
N SER A 15 -9.35 -2.04 13.06
CA SER A 15 -10.48 -1.13 13.23
C SER A 15 -11.46 -1.21 12.05
N PHE A 16 -10.97 -1.11 10.82
CA PHE A 16 -11.80 -1.24 9.63
C PHE A 16 -12.34 -2.67 9.47
N GLY A 17 -11.53 -3.70 9.76
CA GLY A 17 -11.98 -5.09 9.74
C GLY A 17 -13.10 -5.37 10.73
N THR A 18 -13.02 -4.80 11.95
CA THR A 18 -14.10 -4.87 12.92
C THR A 18 -15.36 -4.17 12.41
N LEU A 19 -15.21 -2.99 11.81
CA LEU A 19 -16.33 -2.25 11.23
C LEU A 19 -16.98 -3.04 10.08
N GLU A 20 -16.21 -3.61 9.17
CA GLU A 20 -16.72 -4.48 8.10
C GLU A 20 -17.42 -5.73 8.65
N ALA A 21 -16.88 -6.33 9.72
CA ALA A 21 -17.52 -7.48 10.37
C ALA A 21 -18.87 -7.11 10.99
N VAL A 22 -18.93 -5.99 11.71
CA VAL A 22 -20.17 -5.50 12.35
C VAL A 22 -21.21 -5.10 11.30
N THR A 23 -20.79 -4.55 10.17
CA THR A 23 -21.69 -4.18 9.05
C THR A 23 -22.09 -5.38 8.17
N GLY A 24 -21.63 -6.60 8.50
CA GLY A 24 -22.03 -7.84 7.82
C GLY A 24 -21.32 -8.12 6.50
N VAL A 25 -20.27 -7.38 6.17
CA VAL A 25 -19.46 -7.59 4.94
C VAL A 25 -19.02 -9.04 4.83
N TYR A 26 -18.51 -9.62 5.92
CA TYR A 26 -18.02 -11.00 5.92
C TYR A 26 -19.13 -12.07 6.01
N ALA A 27 -20.30 -11.71 6.51
CA ALA A 27 -21.43 -12.65 6.63
C ALA A 27 -21.98 -13.07 5.25
N ASN A 28 -21.89 -12.17 4.28
CA ASN A 28 -22.34 -12.41 2.89
C ASN A 28 -21.18 -12.68 1.92
N SER A 29 -19.98 -12.89 2.43
CA SER A 29 -18.78 -13.08 1.63
C SER A 29 -18.82 -14.41 0.88
N LYS A 30 -18.42 -14.40 -0.39
CA LYS A 30 -18.23 -15.58 -1.23
C LYS A 30 -16.83 -16.22 -1.05
N ARG A 31 -16.05 -15.71 -0.10
CA ARG A 31 -14.65 -16.13 0.13
C ARG A 31 -14.57 -17.52 0.71
N ARG A 32 -13.65 -18.32 0.17
CA ARG A 32 -13.30 -19.65 0.65
C ARG A 32 -12.19 -19.55 1.70
N LYS A 33 -11.96 -20.64 2.44
CA LYS A 33 -10.85 -20.72 3.40
C LYS A 33 -9.49 -20.39 2.77
N ASP A 34 -9.28 -20.83 1.53
CA ASP A 34 -8.04 -20.58 0.78
C ASP A 34 -7.79 -19.06 0.54
N ASP A 35 -8.84 -18.29 0.33
CA ASP A 35 -8.74 -16.83 0.16
C ASP A 35 -8.20 -16.16 1.41
N TRP A 36 -8.69 -16.55 2.59
CA TRP A 36 -8.17 -16.04 3.86
C TRP A 36 -6.72 -16.43 4.12
N ILE A 37 -6.36 -17.68 3.76
CA ILE A 37 -4.98 -18.14 3.90
C ILE A 37 -4.05 -17.30 3.01
N ILE A 38 -4.44 -17.04 1.75
CA ILE A 38 -3.65 -16.21 0.82
C ILE A 38 -3.44 -14.81 1.42
N ASP A 39 -4.50 -14.17 1.93
CA ASP A 39 -4.41 -12.83 2.50
C ASP A 39 -3.48 -12.77 3.71
N ILE A 40 -3.64 -13.70 4.65
CA ILE A 40 -2.80 -13.79 5.86
C ILE A 40 -1.33 -14.04 5.47
N VAL A 41 -1.08 -15.00 4.57
CA VAL A 41 0.28 -15.29 4.10
C VAL A 41 0.88 -14.09 3.39
N SER A 42 0.11 -13.37 2.56
CA SER A 42 0.58 -12.16 1.85
C SER A 42 0.99 -11.06 2.82
N VAL A 43 0.20 -10.77 3.84
CA VAL A 43 0.54 -9.79 4.88
C VAL A 43 1.78 -10.21 5.65
N LEU A 44 1.84 -11.47 6.10
CA LEU A 44 2.97 -11.98 6.89
C LEU A 44 4.27 -11.96 6.09
N GLN A 45 4.26 -12.42 4.83
CA GLN A 45 5.47 -12.39 4.00
C GLN A 45 5.97 -10.98 3.76
N LEU A 46 5.06 -10.00 3.52
CA LEU A 46 5.46 -8.60 3.35
C LEU A 46 6.05 -8.02 4.64
N ALA A 47 5.32 -8.14 5.75
CA ALA A 47 5.68 -7.46 6.99
C ALA A 47 6.90 -8.10 7.70
N VAL A 48 7.03 -9.43 7.65
CA VAL A 48 8.04 -10.16 8.43
C VAL A 48 9.29 -10.47 7.61
N LEU A 49 9.14 -10.72 6.32
CA LEU A 49 10.24 -11.19 5.48
C LEU A 49 10.70 -10.13 4.48
N ILE A 50 9.80 -9.67 3.61
CA ILE A 50 10.18 -8.90 2.43
C ILE A 50 10.58 -7.47 2.80
N LYS A 51 9.75 -6.74 3.54
CA LYS A 51 10.01 -5.35 3.92
C LYS A 51 11.32 -5.21 4.73
N PRO A 52 11.56 -6.02 5.78
CA PRO A 52 12.85 -5.99 6.49
C PRO A 52 14.04 -6.34 5.60
N ALA A 53 13.92 -7.37 4.74
CA ALA A 53 14.99 -7.76 3.83
C ALA A 53 15.32 -6.65 2.83
N ILE A 54 14.32 -6.00 2.25
CA ILE A 54 14.53 -4.87 1.32
C ILE A 54 15.22 -3.71 2.05
N ILE A 55 14.81 -3.36 3.27
CA ILE A 55 15.47 -2.28 4.04
C ILE A 55 16.95 -2.59 4.26
N ILE A 56 17.28 -3.82 4.66
CA ILE A 56 18.67 -4.23 4.89
C ILE A 56 19.45 -4.19 3.56
N LEU A 57 18.94 -4.84 2.52
CA LEU A 57 19.62 -4.93 1.24
C LEU A 57 19.79 -3.56 0.57
N ALA A 58 18.76 -2.73 0.57
CA ALA A 58 18.81 -1.38 0.03
C ALA A 58 19.83 -0.51 0.79
N SER A 59 19.91 -0.64 2.13
CA SER A 59 20.88 0.08 2.93
C SER A 59 22.31 -0.40 2.65
N LEU A 60 22.52 -1.71 2.49
CA LEU A 60 23.83 -2.26 2.13
C LEU A 60 24.27 -1.81 0.74
N MET A 61 23.36 -1.86 -0.24
CA MET A 61 23.64 -1.38 -1.61
C MET A 61 23.95 0.11 -1.63
N ALA A 62 23.16 0.93 -0.93
CA ALA A 62 23.39 2.36 -0.81
C ALA A 62 24.75 2.65 -0.15
N GLY A 63 25.11 1.91 0.90
CA GLY A 63 26.41 2.02 1.56
C GLY A 63 27.58 1.65 0.65
N TYR A 64 27.42 0.68 -0.23
CA TYR A 64 28.43 0.32 -1.22
C TYR A 64 28.61 1.37 -2.32
N PHE A 65 27.50 1.86 -2.91
CA PHE A 65 27.55 2.82 -4.02
C PHE A 65 27.76 4.27 -3.57
N PHE A 66 27.32 4.61 -2.36
CA PHE A 66 27.32 5.97 -1.83
C PHE A 66 27.91 6.04 -0.40
N PRO A 67 29.14 5.56 -0.16
CA PRO A 67 29.70 5.38 1.19
C PRO A 67 29.77 6.67 2.01
N ASN A 68 29.93 7.83 1.35
CA ASN A 68 30.07 9.13 2.00
C ASN A 68 28.72 9.84 2.26
N PHE A 69 27.60 9.23 1.91
CA PHE A 69 26.27 9.84 1.99
C PHE A 69 25.39 9.27 3.11
N SER A 70 25.93 8.40 3.97
CA SER A 70 25.20 7.92 5.13
C SER A 70 24.71 9.09 5.99
N ASN A 71 23.41 9.07 6.31
CA ASN A 71 22.75 10.11 7.09
C ASN A 71 22.84 11.54 6.51
N SER A 72 23.18 11.70 5.23
CA SER A 72 23.37 13.02 4.58
C SER A 72 22.13 13.89 4.59
N LEU A 73 20.94 13.31 4.67
CA LEU A 73 19.65 14.02 4.68
C LEU A 73 19.01 14.15 6.06
N ASN A 74 19.68 13.70 7.14
CA ASN A 74 19.12 13.70 8.49
C ASN A 74 18.85 15.11 9.05
N HIS A 75 19.47 16.14 8.47
CA HIS A 75 19.27 17.55 8.83
C HIS A 75 17.98 18.16 8.27
N LEU A 76 17.31 17.49 7.34
CA LEU A 76 16.10 18.00 6.72
C LEU A 76 14.92 17.97 7.71
N PRO A 77 14.05 18.99 7.69
CA PRO A 77 12.78 18.93 8.39
C PRO A 77 11.98 17.67 8.02
N ILE A 78 11.34 17.05 9.01
CA ILE A 78 10.66 15.76 8.85
C ILE A 78 9.61 15.78 7.72
N TRP A 79 8.89 16.90 7.56
CA TRP A 79 7.87 17.05 6.52
C TRP A 79 8.47 17.07 5.10
N ILE A 80 9.70 17.61 4.93
CA ILE A 80 10.44 17.54 3.66
C ILE A 80 10.83 16.08 3.39
N GLY A 81 11.34 15.37 4.40
CA GLY A 81 11.65 13.96 4.28
C GLY A 81 10.43 13.11 3.88
N VAL A 82 9.26 13.42 4.46
CA VAL A 82 7.99 12.76 4.08
C VAL A 82 7.65 13.03 2.62
N LEU A 83 7.75 14.25 2.14
CA LEU A 83 7.49 14.57 0.72
C LEU A 83 8.48 13.90 -0.23
N ILE A 84 9.77 13.86 0.14
CA ILE A 84 10.81 13.18 -0.63
C ILE A 84 10.50 11.68 -0.78
N ILE A 85 9.92 11.06 0.24
CA ILE A 85 9.58 9.63 0.17
C ILE A 85 8.22 9.43 -0.48
N PHE A 86 7.18 10.09 0.02
CA PHE A 86 5.79 9.84 -0.37
C PHE A 86 5.52 10.10 -1.85
N ILE A 87 5.98 11.24 -2.40
CA ILE A 87 5.67 11.60 -3.78
C ILE A 87 6.31 10.62 -4.79
N PRO A 88 7.62 10.29 -4.70
CA PRO A 88 8.20 9.30 -5.61
C PRO A 88 7.70 7.87 -5.35
N ASP A 89 7.36 7.51 -4.10
CA ASP A 89 6.79 6.20 -3.78
C ASP A 89 5.48 6.00 -4.53
N GLU A 90 4.52 6.91 -4.39
CA GLU A 90 3.23 6.86 -5.07
C GLU A 90 3.37 6.89 -6.61
N PHE A 91 4.30 7.70 -7.13
CA PHE A 91 4.58 7.76 -8.57
C PHE A 91 5.12 6.42 -9.10
N LEU A 92 6.09 5.83 -8.41
CA LEU A 92 6.68 4.54 -8.77
C LEU A 92 5.65 3.41 -8.64
N HIS A 93 4.83 3.42 -7.56
CA HIS A 93 3.76 2.47 -7.35
C HIS A 93 2.72 2.55 -8.46
N TYR A 94 2.24 3.75 -8.80
CA TYR A 94 1.29 3.95 -9.90
C TYR A 94 1.79 3.33 -11.20
N TRP A 95 3.03 3.64 -11.61
CA TRP A 95 3.57 3.13 -12.87
C TRP A 95 3.82 1.63 -12.83
N TYR A 96 4.28 1.11 -11.71
CA TYR A 96 4.47 -0.33 -11.52
C TYR A 96 3.15 -1.08 -11.59
N HIS A 97 2.13 -0.62 -10.88
CA HIS A 97 0.78 -1.18 -10.90
C HIS A 97 0.17 -1.13 -12.32
N ARG A 98 0.27 0.02 -12.98
CA ARG A 98 -0.18 0.17 -14.37
C ARG A 98 0.51 -0.81 -15.30
N LYS A 99 1.83 -0.98 -15.21
CA LYS A 99 2.57 -1.98 -15.98
C LYS A 99 2.20 -3.41 -15.59
N GLY A 100 1.77 -3.65 -14.35
CA GLY A 100 1.17 -4.89 -13.89
C GLY A 100 -0.04 -5.31 -14.73
N HIS A 101 -0.83 -4.37 -15.21
CA HIS A 101 -1.96 -4.61 -16.09
C HIS A 101 -1.60 -4.65 -17.60
N GLU A 102 -0.52 -4.00 -18.02
CA GLU A 102 -0.12 -3.92 -19.43
C GLU A 102 0.82 -5.07 -19.83
N TRP A 103 1.71 -5.54 -18.96
CA TRP A 103 2.72 -6.54 -19.27
C TRP A 103 2.30 -7.93 -18.82
N THR A 104 2.19 -8.87 -19.75
CA THR A 104 1.72 -10.23 -19.49
C THR A 104 2.48 -10.96 -18.39
N TRP A 105 3.81 -10.80 -18.31
CA TRP A 105 4.62 -11.44 -17.28
C TRP A 105 4.39 -10.83 -15.90
N LEU A 106 4.23 -9.52 -15.83
CA LEU A 106 3.97 -8.79 -14.59
C LEU A 106 2.54 -9.05 -14.09
N TRP A 107 1.58 -9.14 -15.02
CA TRP A 107 0.21 -9.56 -14.71
C TRP A 107 0.16 -10.94 -14.03
N LYS A 108 1.01 -11.90 -14.46
CA LYS A 108 1.03 -13.24 -13.85
C LYS A 108 1.29 -13.24 -12.35
N ILE A 109 2.01 -12.25 -11.82
CA ILE A 109 2.29 -12.09 -10.39
C ILE A 109 1.33 -11.11 -9.72
N HIS A 110 0.80 -10.11 -10.45
CA HIS A 110 -0.19 -9.16 -9.93
C HIS A 110 -1.61 -9.72 -9.88
N LYS A 111 -1.97 -10.62 -10.78
CA LYS A 111 -3.33 -11.19 -10.81
C LYS A 111 -3.79 -11.83 -9.50
N THR A 112 -2.90 -12.20 -8.59
CA THR A 112 -3.25 -12.72 -7.25
C THR A 112 -4.10 -11.69 -6.50
N HIS A 113 -3.80 -10.39 -6.65
CA HIS A 113 -4.57 -9.29 -6.10
C HIS A 113 -6.01 -9.28 -6.64
N HIS A 114 -6.19 -9.52 -7.92
CA HIS A 114 -7.48 -9.53 -8.61
C HIS A 114 -8.27 -10.85 -8.51
N THR A 115 -7.78 -11.86 -7.76
CA THR A 115 -8.49 -13.15 -7.61
C THR A 115 -9.45 -13.18 -6.43
N SER A 116 -9.55 -12.13 -5.65
CA SER A 116 -10.52 -12.08 -4.55
C SER A 116 -11.96 -12.02 -5.09
N PRO A 117 -12.87 -12.87 -4.58
CA PRO A 117 -14.26 -12.83 -5.02
C PRO A 117 -15.05 -11.63 -4.47
N ASP A 118 -14.53 -10.98 -3.44
CA ASP A 118 -15.12 -9.83 -2.78
C ASP A 118 -14.05 -8.79 -2.46
N MET A 119 -14.43 -7.50 -2.48
CA MET A 119 -13.59 -6.42 -1.96
C MET A 119 -13.83 -6.23 -0.47
N ASN A 120 -12.76 -6.18 0.28
CA ASN A 120 -12.71 -5.79 1.69
C ASN A 120 -11.25 -5.54 2.09
N ILE A 121 -11.02 -5.02 3.29
CA ILE A 121 -9.67 -4.64 3.72
C ILE A 121 -8.65 -5.79 3.73
N ALA A 122 -9.07 -7.06 3.81
CA ALA A 122 -8.14 -8.18 3.78
C ALA A 122 -7.42 -8.30 2.42
N VAL A 123 -7.99 -7.72 1.36
CA VAL A 123 -7.40 -7.71 0.01
C VAL A 123 -6.28 -6.70 -0.14
N SER A 124 -6.17 -5.70 0.76
CA SER A 124 -5.19 -4.60 0.66
C SER A 124 -3.75 -5.06 0.38
N TYR A 125 -3.34 -6.19 0.97
CA TYR A 125 -2.00 -6.75 0.81
C TYR A 125 -2.00 -8.14 0.18
N ARG A 126 -3.09 -8.53 -0.52
CA ARG A 126 -3.21 -9.81 -1.22
C ARG A 126 -2.36 -9.79 -2.48
N GLU A 127 -1.09 -10.11 -2.36
CA GLU A 127 -0.13 -10.08 -3.47
C GLU A 127 0.80 -11.30 -3.46
N ASN A 128 1.35 -11.61 -4.63
CA ASN A 128 2.43 -12.56 -4.76
C ASN A 128 3.72 -11.98 -4.16
N TRP A 129 4.54 -12.81 -3.48
CA TRP A 129 5.80 -12.36 -2.89
C TRP A 129 6.75 -11.69 -3.90
N LEU A 130 6.78 -12.19 -5.15
CA LEU A 130 7.62 -11.63 -6.20
C LEU A 130 7.15 -10.24 -6.63
N TRP A 131 5.85 -9.96 -6.55
CA TRP A 131 5.31 -8.63 -6.78
C TRP A 131 5.94 -7.61 -5.85
N PHE A 132 5.96 -7.91 -4.55
CA PHE A 132 6.57 -7.03 -3.55
C PHE A 132 8.08 -6.89 -3.74
N VAL A 133 8.80 -7.97 -4.06
CA VAL A 133 10.26 -7.93 -4.26
C VAL A 133 10.65 -7.08 -5.46
N LEU A 134 9.84 -7.09 -6.52
CA LEU A 134 10.10 -6.30 -7.72
C LEU A 134 9.55 -4.87 -7.67
N MET A 135 8.79 -4.53 -6.61
CA MET A 135 8.11 -3.26 -6.45
C MET A 135 9.12 -2.10 -6.22
N PRO A 136 9.32 -1.19 -7.20
CA PRO A 136 10.43 -0.23 -7.16
C PRO A 136 10.29 0.81 -6.05
N ASN A 137 9.07 1.17 -5.67
CA ASN A 137 8.81 2.11 -4.60
C ASN A 137 9.27 1.59 -3.23
N LEU A 138 9.16 0.27 -2.96
CA LEU A 138 9.68 -0.32 -1.72
C LEU A 138 11.21 -0.16 -1.62
N TRP A 139 11.93 -0.38 -2.72
CA TRP A 139 13.38 -0.21 -2.77
C TRP A 139 13.78 1.26 -2.64
N TYR A 140 13.09 2.14 -3.34
CA TYR A 140 13.33 3.58 -3.23
C TYR A 140 13.17 4.07 -1.81
N SER A 141 12.01 3.83 -1.21
CA SER A 141 11.68 4.29 0.15
C SER A 141 12.62 3.70 1.21
N ALA A 142 12.96 2.41 1.07
CA ALA A 142 13.95 1.75 1.94
C ALA A 142 15.35 2.37 1.81
N THR A 143 15.77 2.75 0.60
CA THR A 143 17.06 3.41 0.37
C THR A 143 17.15 4.76 1.10
N MET A 144 16.04 5.49 1.25
CA MET A 144 16.00 6.76 1.97
C MET A 144 16.31 6.61 3.48
N VAL A 145 16.14 5.41 4.04
CA VAL A 145 16.53 5.09 5.42
C VAL A 145 18.06 5.22 5.59
N TYR A 146 18.84 4.74 4.64
CA TYR A 146 20.30 4.88 4.64
C TYR A 146 20.73 6.35 4.62
N PHE A 147 20.07 7.19 3.86
CA PHE A 147 20.34 8.63 3.79
C PHE A 147 19.88 9.43 5.03
N GLY A 148 19.31 8.76 6.04
CA GLY A 148 18.95 9.37 7.32
C GLY A 148 17.47 9.78 7.44
N LEU A 149 16.61 9.39 6.50
CA LEU A 149 15.18 9.71 6.53
C LEU A 149 14.32 8.63 7.23
N GLY A 150 14.88 7.85 8.16
CA GLY A 150 14.16 6.74 8.80
C GLY A 150 12.86 7.14 9.50
N LYS A 151 12.79 8.30 10.16
CA LYS A 151 11.54 8.81 10.77
C LYS A 151 10.49 9.18 9.71
N ALA A 152 10.93 9.83 8.63
CA ALA A 152 10.07 10.19 7.51
C ALA A 152 9.56 8.94 6.79
N TYR A 153 10.40 7.90 6.63
CA TYR A 153 10.02 6.60 6.10
C TYR A 153 8.87 5.97 6.90
N ILE A 154 8.95 5.95 8.23
CA ILE A 154 7.88 5.42 9.09
C ILE A 154 6.57 6.18 8.84
N ILE A 155 6.61 7.51 8.85
CA ILE A 155 5.40 8.34 8.64
C ILE A 155 4.82 8.12 7.23
N SER A 156 5.66 8.12 6.20
CA SER A 156 5.21 7.90 4.80
C SER A 156 4.56 6.53 4.64
N THR A 157 5.19 5.47 5.15
CA THR A 157 4.64 4.10 5.05
C THR A 157 3.36 3.92 5.86
N MET A 158 3.18 4.66 6.97
CA MET A 158 1.91 4.72 7.69
C MET A 158 0.81 5.37 6.85
N ILE A 159 1.09 6.52 6.24
CA ILE A 159 0.12 7.24 5.40
C ILE A 159 -0.30 6.35 4.22
N ILE A 160 0.67 5.75 3.51
CA ILE A 160 0.42 4.84 2.39
C ILE A 160 -0.44 3.65 2.83
N GLY A 161 -0.06 2.99 3.94
CA GLY A 161 -0.81 1.84 4.46
C GLY A 161 -2.25 2.18 4.88
N ILE A 162 -2.49 3.38 5.43
CA ILE A 162 -3.85 3.86 5.75
C ILE A 162 -4.65 4.08 4.46
N ILE A 163 -4.05 4.71 3.45
CA ILE A 163 -4.69 4.92 2.14
C ILE A 163 -5.06 3.58 1.52
N ASP A 164 -4.14 2.60 1.51
CA ASP A 164 -4.39 1.26 0.98
C ASP A 164 -5.59 0.59 1.64
N VAL A 165 -5.66 0.62 2.98
CA VAL A 165 -6.79 0.06 3.73
C VAL A 165 -8.11 0.76 3.40
N ILE A 166 -8.11 2.09 3.38
CA ILE A 166 -9.31 2.89 3.07
C ILE A 166 -9.77 2.67 1.62
N THR A 167 -8.84 2.44 0.70
CA THR A 167 -9.13 2.17 -0.72
C THR A 167 -9.81 0.82 -0.93
N HIS A 168 -9.40 -0.21 -0.17
CA HIS A 168 -9.91 -1.58 -0.32
C HIS A 168 -11.17 -1.87 0.52
N THR A 169 -11.55 -0.98 1.45
CA THR A 169 -12.72 -1.24 2.30
C THR A 169 -14.00 -1.36 1.47
N ASN A 170 -14.89 -2.27 1.89
CA ASN A 170 -16.24 -2.39 1.32
C ASN A 170 -17.19 -1.27 1.80
N ILE A 171 -16.74 -0.44 2.71
CA ILE A 171 -17.51 0.72 3.18
C ILE A 171 -17.43 1.82 2.12
N LYS A 172 -18.51 2.04 1.38
CA LYS A 172 -18.58 3.05 0.30
C LYS A 172 -18.66 4.48 0.87
N TRP A 173 -17.67 4.89 1.65
CA TRP A 173 -17.60 6.20 2.27
C TRP A 173 -17.52 7.35 1.24
N ASP A 174 -17.03 7.04 0.04
CA ASP A 174 -16.88 7.98 -1.08
C ASP A 174 -18.14 8.10 -1.96
N ALA A 175 -19.14 7.23 -1.79
CA ALA A 175 -20.33 7.21 -2.63
C ALA A 175 -21.09 8.55 -2.65
N PHE A 176 -21.07 9.32 -1.54
CA PHE A 176 -21.71 10.63 -1.48
C PHE A 176 -21.05 11.65 -2.41
N LEU A 177 -19.72 11.52 -2.66
CA LEU A 177 -18.98 12.40 -3.56
C LEU A 177 -19.50 12.30 -5.00
N TYR A 178 -19.82 11.07 -5.44
CA TYR A 178 -20.35 10.82 -6.77
C TYR A 178 -21.84 11.16 -6.89
N LYS A 179 -22.59 11.05 -5.80
CA LYS A 179 -24.04 11.36 -5.78
C LYS A 179 -24.31 12.85 -5.99
N HIS A 180 -23.46 13.74 -5.53
CA HIS A 180 -23.71 15.17 -5.53
C HIS A 180 -22.91 15.90 -6.61
N LYS A 181 -23.63 16.46 -7.62
CA LYS A 181 -23.00 17.14 -8.77
C LYS A 181 -22.06 18.29 -8.39
N PHE A 182 -22.35 19.01 -7.30
CA PHE A 182 -21.53 20.12 -6.81
C PHE A 182 -20.19 19.67 -6.21
N LEU A 183 -20.07 18.38 -5.82
CA LEU A 183 -18.82 17.79 -5.33
C LEU A 183 -17.89 17.27 -6.45
N LYS A 184 -18.33 17.29 -7.71
CA LYS A 184 -17.52 16.82 -8.84
C LYS A 184 -16.10 17.39 -8.89
N PRO A 185 -15.86 18.72 -8.67
CA PRO A 185 -14.49 19.25 -8.67
C PRO A 185 -13.62 18.67 -7.56
N ILE A 186 -14.21 18.43 -6.38
CA ILE A 186 -13.53 17.81 -5.23
C ILE A 186 -13.23 16.35 -5.54
N THR A 187 -14.22 15.60 -6.04
CA THR A 187 -14.03 14.20 -6.45
C THR A 187 -12.93 14.08 -7.49
N TRP A 188 -12.97 14.94 -8.51
CA TRP A 188 -11.96 15.00 -9.57
C TRP A 188 -10.55 15.26 -9.03
N LEU A 189 -10.40 16.14 -8.04
CA LEU A 189 -9.11 16.40 -7.39
C LEU A 189 -8.65 15.21 -6.56
N LEU A 190 -9.55 14.64 -5.75
CA LEU A 190 -9.25 13.49 -4.89
C LEU A 190 -8.77 12.28 -5.69
N GLU A 191 -9.44 11.95 -6.80
CA GLU A 191 -9.05 10.83 -7.69
C GLU A 191 -7.67 10.98 -8.34
N ARG A 192 -7.08 12.18 -8.28
CA ARG A 192 -5.71 12.44 -8.76
C ARG A 192 -4.66 12.39 -7.66
N LEU A 193 -5.10 12.41 -6.42
CA LEU A 193 -4.23 12.37 -5.24
C LEU A 193 -4.25 10.99 -4.58
N ILE A 194 -5.43 10.34 -4.57
CA ILE A 194 -5.64 9.04 -3.94
C ILE A 194 -6.61 8.20 -4.79
N THR A 195 -6.50 6.89 -4.71
CA THR A 195 -7.50 5.98 -5.27
C THR A 195 -8.68 5.88 -4.31
N LEU A 196 -9.90 6.13 -4.81
CA LEU A 196 -11.12 6.03 -4.02
C LEU A 196 -11.71 4.61 -4.08
N PRO A 197 -12.43 4.13 -3.04
CA PRO A 197 -13.02 2.79 -3.04
C PRO A 197 -13.86 2.49 -4.28
N SER A 198 -14.74 3.41 -4.69
CA SER A 198 -15.62 3.20 -5.86
C SER A 198 -14.84 2.99 -7.15
N THR A 199 -13.75 3.74 -7.37
CA THR A 199 -12.90 3.57 -8.56
C THR A 199 -12.04 2.31 -8.48
N HIS A 200 -11.57 1.95 -7.27
CA HIS A 200 -10.76 0.76 -7.07
C HIS A 200 -11.58 -0.54 -7.21
N HIS A 201 -12.79 -0.56 -6.67
CA HIS A 201 -13.71 -1.69 -6.86
C HIS A 201 -14.04 -1.92 -8.34
N ALA A 202 -14.33 -0.83 -9.09
CA ALA A 202 -14.51 -0.93 -10.55
C ALA A 202 -13.27 -1.45 -11.27
N HIS A 203 -12.06 -1.05 -10.82
CA HIS A 203 -10.79 -1.56 -11.33
C HIS A 203 -10.64 -3.08 -11.09
N HIS A 204 -11.13 -3.61 -9.97
CA HIS A 204 -11.18 -5.05 -9.69
C HIS A 204 -12.32 -5.78 -10.41
N GLY A 205 -13.21 -5.07 -11.12
CA GLY A 205 -14.40 -5.64 -11.75
C GLY A 205 -15.45 -6.11 -10.73
N ILE A 206 -15.49 -5.50 -9.56
CA ILE A 206 -16.45 -5.78 -8.48
C ILE A 206 -17.35 -4.55 -8.35
N ASP A 207 -18.64 -4.72 -8.73
CA ASP A 207 -19.70 -3.70 -8.65
C ASP A 207 -20.45 -3.75 -7.31
#